data_4bc18f2770e7354a0afe8d88ca33c3c1
#
_entry.id   4bc18f2770e7354a0afe8d88ca33c3c1
#
_cell.length_a   1.000
_cell.length_b   1.000
_cell.length_c   1.000
_cell.angle_alpha   90.00
_cell.angle_beta   90.00
_cell.angle_gamma   90.00
#
_symmetry.space_group_name_H-M   'P 1'
#
loop_
_entity.id
_entity.type
_entity.pdbx_description
1 polymer ?
#
loop_
_entity_poly.entity_id
_entity_poly.type
_entity_poly.pdbx_seq_one_letter_code
_entity_poly.pdbx_strand_id
1 'polypeptide(L)'
;MSTAQRMPTQRDWLALIRLPGMGTARLAEMVAATPDWPEGWLGCLPRQAATMLRLWLDHPAHSPLLQAVEADLAWLAAAPGRHLLHPGHSAWPALLEQIGDPPPMLWALGDLAALQPPKLAIVGSRRPTREGLANAAAFGRELASRDWCVVSGLALGVDGAAQQAALEAGGRSVAVLGCGVDVIYPPRHARLYQQLLERGGLILSEHPPGTRARAGFFPRRNRIVTGISLGVLVVEAAE
;
A
#
# COMPACT_ATOMS: atom_id res chain seq x y z
N MET A 1 -23.29 5.66 -28.43
CA MET A 1 -21.84 5.50 -28.41
C MET A 1 -21.40 5.79 -26.98
N SER A 2 -21.03 4.78 -26.22
CA SER A 2 -20.57 4.95 -24.84
C SER A 2 -19.21 5.66 -24.89
N THR A 3 -19.16 6.90 -24.48
CA THR A 3 -17.89 7.60 -24.21
C THR A 3 -17.19 6.85 -23.08
N ALA A 4 -16.14 6.12 -23.41
CA ALA A 4 -15.32 5.49 -22.40
C ALA A 4 -14.90 6.56 -21.38
N GLN A 5 -15.32 6.38 -20.14
CA GLN A 5 -15.04 7.30 -19.04
C GLN A 5 -13.53 7.41 -18.91
N ARG A 6 -13.00 8.58 -19.19
CA ARG A 6 -11.54 8.82 -19.10
C ARG A 6 -11.17 8.83 -17.63
N MET A 7 -10.23 7.97 -17.25
CA MET A 7 -9.70 7.90 -15.88
C MET A 7 -8.42 8.74 -15.74
N PRO A 8 -8.09 9.22 -14.54
CA PRO A 8 -6.81 9.85 -14.28
C PRO A 8 -5.64 8.95 -14.68
N THR A 9 -4.64 9.51 -15.35
CA THR A 9 -3.39 8.80 -15.64
C THR A 9 -2.57 8.63 -14.35
N GLN A 10 -1.54 7.77 -14.37
CA GLN A 10 -0.60 7.64 -13.25
C GLN A 10 -0.02 9.02 -12.82
N ARG A 11 0.29 9.87 -13.78
CA ARG A 11 0.79 11.23 -13.56
C ARG A 11 -0.26 12.10 -12.88
N ASP A 12 -1.51 11.98 -13.27
CA ASP A 12 -2.63 12.71 -12.66
C ASP A 12 -2.88 12.25 -11.23
N TRP A 13 -2.81 10.95 -10.95
CA TRP A 13 -2.89 10.42 -9.58
C TRP A 13 -1.83 11.00 -8.67
N LEU A 14 -0.58 11.09 -9.13
CA LEU A 14 0.51 11.71 -8.38
C LEU A 14 0.30 13.22 -8.13
N ALA A 15 -0.39 13.91 -9.02
CA ALA A 15 -0.79 15.29 -8.81
C ALA A 15 -1.96 15.42 -7.82
N LEU A 16 -2.98 14.56 -7.95
CA LEU A 16 -4.19 14.57 -7.10
C LEU A 16 -3.88 14.46 -5.61
N ILE A 17 -2.96 13.56 -5.22
CA ILE A 17 -2.57 13.40 -3.81
C ILE A 17 -1.85 14.60 -3.21
N ARG A 18 -1.41 15.54 -4.04
CA ARG A 18 -0.67 16.75 -3.65
C ARG A 18 -1.50 18.03 -3.70
N LEU A 19 -2.76 17.90 -4.09
CA LEU A 19 -3.65 19.05 -4.12
C LEU A 19 -3.92 19.57 -2.70
N PRO A 20 -3.99 20.90 -2.50
CA PRO A 20 -4.24 21.48 -1.18
C PRO A 20 -5.62 21.08 -0.66
N GLY A 21 -5.68 20.72 0.62
CA GLY A 21 -6.92 20.25 1.27
C GLY A 21 -7.40 18.87 0.84
N MET A 22 -6.59 18.13 0.06
CA MET A 22 -6.86 16.75 -0.33
C MET A 22 -6.15 15.78 0.61
N GLY A 23 -6.76 15.53 1.77
CA GLY A 23 -6.37 14.38 2.59
C GLY A 23 -6.81 13.05 1.98
N THR A 24 -6.22 11.96 2.46
CA THR A 24 -6.53 10.60 1.96
C THR A 24 -8.02 10.25 2.03
N ALA A 25 -8.71 10.63 3.12
CA ALA A 25 -10.15 10.37 3.28
C ALA A 25 -10.97 11.07 2.18
N ARG A 26 -10.70 12.36 1.93
CA ARG A 26 -11.44 13.11 0.90
C ARG A 26 -11.17 12.57 -0.51
N LEU A 27 -9.94 12.19 -0.80
CA LEU A 27 -9.59 11.61 -2.08
C LEU A 27 -10.28 10.24 -2.26
N ALA A 28 -10.36 9.44 -1.21
CA ALA A 28 -11.08 8.18 -1.21
C ALA A 28 -12.59 8.38 -1.43
N GLU A 29 -13.22 9.36 -0.78
CA GLU A 29 -14.62 9.74 -1.02
C GLU A 29 -14.88 10.14 -2.48
N MET A 30 -13.97 10.93 -3.06
CA MET A 30 -14.09 11.32 -4.47
C MET A 30 -13.93 10.13 -5.42
N VAL A 31 -13.01 9.23 -5.13
CA VAL A 31 -12.84 7.98 -5.90
C VAL A 31 -14.11 7.14 -5.83
N ALA A 32 -14.69 6.97 -4.63
CA ALA A 32 -15.92 6.21 -4.45
C ALA A 32 -17.14 6.83 -5.18
N ALA A 33 -17.19 8.15 -5.29
CA ALA A 33 -18.22 8.87 -6.04
C ALA A 33 -18.06 8.73 -7.58
N THR A 34 -16.90 8.22 -8.04
CA THR A 34 -16.58 8.00 -9.47
C THR A 34 -16.96 9.18 -10.41
N PRO A 35 -16.57 10.42 -10.10
CA PRO A 35 -16.90 11.54 -10.96
C PRO A 35 -16.16 11.45 -12.30
N ASP A 36 -16.75 11.98 -13.36
CA ASP A 36 -16.12 12.01 -14.69
C ASP A 36 -14.80 12.79 -14.67
N TRP A 37 -13.77 12.22 -15.25
CA TRP A 37 -12.48 12.86 -15.36
C TRP A 37 -12.37 13.68 -16.64
N PRO A 38 -11.86 14.92 -16.59
CA PRO A 38 -11.47 15.70 -15.39
C PRO A 38 -12.60 16.59 -14.84
N GLU A 39 -13.69 16.82 -15.57
CA GLU A 39 -14.66 17.87 -15.25
C GLU A 39 -15.45 17.58 -13.97
N GLY A 40 -15.89 16.35 -13.77
CA GLY A 40 -16.58 15.95 -12.54
C GLY A 40 -15.68 16.10 -11.31
N TRP A 41 -14.40 15.75 -11.45
CA TRP A 41 -13.41 15.94 -10.38
C TRP A 41 -13.22 17.42 -10.04
N LEU A 42 -13.06 18.27 -11.06
CA LEU A 42 -12.93 19.73 -10.87
C LEU A 42 -14.14 20.32 -10.15
N GLY A 43 -15.35 19.81 -10.43
CA GLY A 43 -16.60 20.26 -9.79
C GLY A 43 -16.72 19.88 -8.31
N CYS A 44 -16.09 18.77 -7.90
CA CYS A 44 -16.13 18.26 -6.51
C CYS A 44 -15.01 18.78 -5.62
N LEU A 45 -13.95 19.37 -6.20
CA LEU A 45 -12.78 19.85 -5.48
C LEU A 45 -13.01 21.20 -4.78
N PRO A 46 -12.35 21.47 -3.63
CA PRO A 46 -12.24 22.81 -3.10
C PRO A 46 -11.66 23.77 -4.15
N ARG A 47 -12.09 25.02 -4.13
CA ARG A 47 -11.70 26.02 -5.12
C ARG A 47 -10.18 26.08 -5.39
N GLN A 48 -9.37 26.05 -4.34
CA GLN A 48 -7.91 26.09 -4.47
C GLN A 48 -7.36 24.82 -5.14
N ALA A 49 -7.87 23.64 -4.76
CA ALA A 49 -7.49 22.37 -5.38
C ALA A 49 -7.92 22.30 -6.84
N ALA A 50 -9.16 22.73 -7.16
CA ALA A 50 -9.66 22.79 -8.53
C ALA A 50 -8.81 23.72 -9.42
N THR A 51 -8.45 24.91 -8.92
CA THR A 51 -7.56 25.84 -9.64
C THR A 51 -6.19 25.21 -9.90
N MET A 52 -5.62 24.52 -8.92
CA MET A 52 -4.32 23.86 -9.06
C MET A 52 -4.38 22.66 -10.00
N LEU A 53 -5.47 21.88 -9.94
CA LEU A 53 -5.67 20.76 -10.86
C LEU A 53 -5.85 21.28 -12.31
N ARG A 54 -6.63 22.34 -12.52
CA ARG A 54 -6.78 22.95 -13.85
C ARG A 54 -5.44 23.42 -14.40
N LEU A 55 -4.63 24.13 -13.59
CA LEU A 55 -3.28 24.53 -13.98
C LEU A 55 -2.40 23.31 -14.34
N TRP A 56 -2.53 22.21 -13.59
CA TRP A 56 -1.82 20.97 -13.88
C TRP A 56 -2.22 20.37 -15.24
N LEU A 57 -3.51 20.35 -15.54
CA LEU A 57 -4.04 19.77 -16.78
C LEU A 57 -3.73 20.61 -18.02
N ASP A 58 -3.89 21.93 -17.91
CA ASP A 58 -3.74 22.87 -19.05
C ASP A 58 -2.28 23.26 -19.28
N HIS A 59 -1.52 23.50 -18.21
CA HIS A 59 -0.15 24.01 -18.23
C HIS A 59 0.75 23.29 -17.22
N PRO A 60 1.00 21.98 -17.36
CA PRO A 60 1.75 21.20 -16.36
C PRO A 60 3.16 21.75 -16.09
N ALA A 61 3.81 22.34 -17.10
CA ALA A 61 5.13 22.95 -16.97
C ALA A 61 5.18 24.15 -16.00
N HIS A 62 4.05 24.82 -15.77
CA HIS A 62 3.92 25.94 -14.85
C HIS A 62 3.32 25.54 -13.49
N SER A 63 2.96 24.26 -13.32
CA SER A 63 2.37 23.79 -12.08
C SER A 63 3.42 23.63 -10.99
N PRO A 64 3.16 24.09 -9.75
CA PRO A 64 4.03 23.85 -8.61
C PRO A 64 4.14 22.36 -8.24
N LEU A 65 3.28 21.52 -8.79
CA LEU A 65 3.29 20.06 -8.56
C LEU A 65 4.35 19.35 -9.41
N LEU A 66 4.82 19.97 -10.50
CA LEU A 66 5.64 19.33 -11.52
C LEU A 66 6.87 18.64 -10.93
N GLN A 67 7.68 19.36 -10.16
CA GLN A 67 8.93 18.82 -9.61
C GLN A 67 8.69 17.56 -8.76
N ALA A 68 7.67 17.58 -7.91
CA ALA A 68 7.37 16.46 -7.04
C ALA A 68 6.80 15.26 -7.82
N VAL A 69 5.97 15.49 -8.82
CA VAL A 69 5.42 14.44 -9.69
C VAL A 69 6.53 13.81 -10.54
N GLU A 70 7.42 14.61 -11.12
CA GLU A 70 8.57 14.09 -11.90
C GLU A 70 9.55 13.29 -11.03
N ALA A 71 9.77 13.70 -9.79
CA ALA A 71 10.59 12.93 -8.85
C ALA A 71 9.98 11.54 -8.56
N ASP A 72 8.67 11.46 -8.39
CA ASP A 72 7.96 10.20 -8.18
C ASP A 72 7.99 9.32 -9.43
N LEU A 73 7.76 9.90 -10.61
CA LEU A 73 7.85 9.17 -11.88
C LEU A 73 9.28 8.66 -12.13
N ALA A 74 10.28 9.47 -11.81
CA ALA A 74 11.69 9.05 -11.89
C ALA A 74 11.97 7.88 -10.92
N TRP A 75 11.43 7.93 -9.69
CA TRP A 75 11.55 6.80 -8.76
C TRP A 75 10.88 5.55 -9.31
N LEU A 76 9.67 5.65 -9.86
CA LEU A 76 8.95 4.52 -10.45
C LEU A 76 9.72 3.90 -11.63
N ALA A 77 10.32 4.72 -12.48
CA ALA A 77 11.08 4.29 -13.66
C ALA A 77 12.49 3.76 -13.35
N ALA A 78 13.06 4.10 -12.18
CA ALA A 78 14.46 3.83 -11.86
C ALA A 78 14.80 2.35 -11.66
N ALA A 79 13.82 1.49 -11.37
CA ALA A 79 14.03 0.04 -11.22
C ALA A 79 12.74 -0.74 -11.50
N PRO A 80 12.84 -1.99 -12.00
CA PRO A 80 11.71 -2.88 -12.10
C PRO A 80 11.12 -3.20 -10.72
N GLY A 81 9.85 -3.59 -10.68
CA GLY A 81 9.14 -3.92 -9.43
C GLY A 81 8.70 -2.70 -8.62
N ARG A 82 8.84 -1.49 -9.13
CA ARG A 82 8.28 -0.26 -8.52
C ARG A 82 6.98 0.10 -9.20
N HIS A 83 5.91 0.19 -8.41
CA HIS A 83 4.57 0.41 -8.95
C HIS A 83 3.82 1.44 -8.11
N LEU A 84 2.84 2.07 -8.76
CA LEU A 84 1.82 2.89 -8.14
C LEU A 84 0.47 2.22 -8.39
N LEU A 85 -0.18 1.75 -7.34
CA LEU A 85 -1.51 1.15 -7.39
C LEU A 85 -2.55 2.21 -7.01
N HIS A 86 -3.65 2.25 -7.74
CA HIS A 86 -4.78 3.14 -7.51
C HIS A 86 -6.07 2.44 -7.90
N PRO A 87 -7.24 2.90 -7.47
CA PRO A 87 -8.51 2.39 -7.98
C PRO A 87 -8.54 2.42 -9.51
N GLY A 88 -8.93 1.31 -10.12
CA GLY A 88 -8.87 1.11 -11.59
C GLY A 88 -7.55 0.52 -12.11
N HIS A 89 -6.50 0.37 -11.31
CA HIS A 89 -5.32 -0.43 -11.67
C HIS A 89 -5.66 -1.92 -11.60
N SER A 90 -5.21 -2.72 -12.58
CA SER A 90 -5.55 -4.15 -12.67
C SER A 90 -5.12 -4.99 -11.46
N ALA A 91 -4.10 -4.56 -10.73
CA ALA A 91 -3.63 -5.20 -9.50
C ALA A 91 -4.16 -4.51 -8.23
N TRP A 92 -5.12 -3.58 -8.33
CA TRP A 92 -5.70 -2.95 -7.16
C TRP A 92 -6.46 -3.98 -6.32
N PRO A 93 -6.19 -4.12 -5.00
CA PRO A 93 -6.90 -5.08 -4.17
C PRO A 93 -8.36 -4.63 -3.93
N ALA A 94 -9.32 -5.25 -4.59
CA ALA A 94 -10.75 -4.86 -4.52
C ALA A 94 -11.32 -4.86 -3.09
N LEU A 95 -10.78 -5.69 -2.18
CA LEU A 95 -11.20 -5.69 -0.77
C LEU A 95 -10.93 -4.36 -0.06
N LEU A 96 -9.98 -3.55 -0.54
CA LEU A 96 -9.74 -2.21 0.02
C LEU A 96 -10.92 -1.26 -0.16
N GLU A 97 -11.78 -1.49 -1.14
CA GLU A 97 -12.97 -0.67 -1.38
C GLU A 97 -14.07 -0.91 -0.32
N GLN A 98 -13.94 -1.99 0.46
CA GLN A 98 -14.91 -2.39 1.49
C GLN A 98 -14.58 -1.84 2.88
N ILE A 99 -13.38 -1.28 3.09
CA ILE A 99 -13.02 -0.70 4.39
C ILE A 99 -13.49 0.76 4.49
N GLY A 100 -13.79 1.22 5.70
CA GLY A 100 -14.35 2.56 5.94
C GLY A 100 -13.40 3.73 5.62
N ASP A 101 -12.09 3.51 5.50
CA ASP A 101 -11.08 4.52 5.15
C ASP A 101 -10.07 3.89 4.17
N PRO A 102 -10.46 3.64 2.90
CA PRO A 102 -9.56 3.06 1.92
C PRO A 102 -8.41 4.02 1.59
N PRO A 103 -7.19 3.50 1.33
CA PRO A 103 -6.13 4.35 0.81
C PRO A 103 -6.47 4.79 -0.61
N PRO A 104 -6.22 6.05 -0.99
CA PRO A 104 -6.51 6.51 -2.35
C PRO A 104 -5.55 5.91 -3.38
N MET A 105 -4.39 5.49 -2.93
CA MET A 105 -3.36 4.83 -3.73
C MET A 105 -2.35 4.13 -2.82
N LEU A 106 -1.59 3.22 -3.39
CA LEU A 106 -0.50 2.52 -2.71
C LEU A 106 0.76 2.53 -3.57
N TRP A 107 1.87 2.89 -2.96
CA TRP A 107 3.19 2.59 -3.46
C TRP A 107 3.48 1.11 -3.27
N ALA A 108 4.07 0.48 -4.26
CA ALA A 108 4.39 -0.94 -4.21
C ALA A 108 5.82 -1.20 -4.69
N LEU A 109 6.50 -2.13 -4.03
CA LEU A 109 7.83 -2.59 -4.38
C LEU A 109 7.87 -4.12 -4.31
N GLY A 110 8.21 -4.78 -5.40
CA GLY A 110 8.29 -6.24 -5.55
C GLY A 110 7.37 -6.80 -6.62
N ASP A 111 6.91 -8.03 -6.43
CA ASP A 111 6.09 -8.75 -7.40
C ASP A 111 4.59 -8.58 -7.13
N LEU A 112 3.86 -7.92 -8.03
CA LEU A 112 2.42 -7.75 -7.94
C LEU A 112 1.64 -9.07 -7.95
N ALA A 113 2.23 -10.16 -8.45
CA ALA A 113 1.61 -11.48 -8.40
C ALA A 113 1.38 -11.99 -6.97
N ALA A 114 2.04 -11.40 -5.95
CA ALA A 114 1.76 -11.69 -4.54
C ALA A 114 0.34 -11.24 -4.10
N LEU A 115 -0.33 -10.39 -4.88
CA LEU A 115 -1.70 -9.98 -4.61
C LEU A 115 -2.77 -10.93 -5.15
N GLN A 116 -2.41 -11.92 -5.98
CA GLN A 116 -3.37 -12.83 -6.60
C GLN A 116 -3.86 -13.95 -5.65
N PRO A 117 -2.99 -14.62 -4.86
CA PRO A 117 -3.45 -15.67 -3.95
C PRO A 117 -4.42 -15.16 -2.89
N PRO A 118 -5.23 -16.04 -2.28
CA PRO A 118 -5.99 -15.70 -1.08
C PRO A 118 -5.01 -15.25 0.02
N LYS A 119 -5.39 -14.22 0.77
CA LYS A 119 -4.53 -13.57 1.75
C LYS A 119 -5.12 -13.64 3.15
N LEU A 120 -4.27 -13.99 4.11
CA LEU A 120 -4.61 -13.92 5.53
C LEU A 120 -3.61 -12.99 6.25
N ALA A 121 -4.14 -12.05 7.03
CA ALA A 121 -3.31 -11.23 7.89
C ALA A 121 -2.91 -12.02 9.14
N ILE A 122 -1.62 -12.02 9.50
CA ILE A 122 -1.12 -12.52 10.78
C ILE A 122 -0.51 -11.34 11.52
N VAL A 123 -1.06 -11.01 12.67
CA VAL A 123 -0.64 -9.87 13.50
C VAL A 123 -0.56 -10.28 14.96
N GLY A 124 0.18 -9.51 15.77
CA GLY A 124 0.24 -9.78 17.20
C GLY A 124 1.31 -8.98 17.92
N SER A 125 1.69 -9.48 19.10
CA SER A 125 2.65 -8.84 19.98
C SER A 125 4.00 -8.59 19.31
N ARG A 126 4.60 -7.43 19.59
CA ARG A 126 5.99 -7.12 19.22
C ARG A 126 7.01 -7.75 20.16
N ARG A 127 6.56 -8.26 21.31
CA ARG A 127 7.35 -8.98 22.32
C ARG A 127 6.61 -10.25 22.73
N PRO A 128 6.41 -11.18 21.78
CA PRO A 128 5.64 -12.37 22.03
C PRO A 128 6.43 -13.34 22.94
N THR A 129 5.71 -14.27 23.52
CA THR A 129 6.29 -15.45 24.19
C THR A 129 6.99 -16.36 23.18
N ARG A 130 7.76 -17.33 23.65
CA ARG A 130 8.35 -18.38 22.78
C ARG A 130 7.26 -19.17 22.05
N GLU A 131 6.15 -19.44 22.73
CA GLU A 131 5.00 -20.11 22.16
C GLU A 131 4.31 -19.24 21.09
N GLY A 132 4.09 -17.96 21.36
CA GLY A 132 3.56 -17.01 20.37
C GLY A 132 4.41 -16.93 19.10
N LEU A 133 5.74 -16.91 19.22
CA LEU A 133 6.64 -16.97 18.05
C LEU A 133 6.51 -18.30 17.29
N ALA A 134 6.47 -19.43 18.02
CA ALA A 134 6.34 -20.75 17.42
C ALA A 134 4.99 -20.90 16.67
N ASN A 135 3.91 -20.40 17.25
CA ASN A 135 2.57 -20.40 16.65
C ASN A 135 2.53 -19.51 15.40
N ALA A 136 3.06 -18.29 15.48
CA ALA A 136 3.14 -17.39 14.31
C ALA A 136 3.89 -18.05 13.14
N ALA A 137 5.03 -18.68 13.42
CA ALA A 137 5.81 -19.38 12.42
C ALA A 137 5.09 -20.62 11.87
N ALA A 138 4.39 -21.39 12.72
CA ALA A 138 3.63 -22.57 12.31
C ALA A 138 2.48 -22.16 11.36
N PHE A 139 1.69 -21.14 11.71
CA PHE A 139 0.64 -20.62 10.84
C PHE A 139 1.18 -20.06 9.53
N GLY A 140 2.31 -19.34 9.57
CA GLY A 140 2.95 -18.83 8.35
C GLY A 140 3.32 -19.94 7.38
N ARG A 141 3.94 -21.02 7.87
CA ARG A 141 4.28 -22.21 7.06
C ARG A 141 3.04 -22.91 6.51
N GLU A 142 2.05 -23.12 7.36
CA GLU A 142 0.83 -23.82 6.98
C GLU A 142 0.06 -23.08 5.88
N LEU A 143 -0.06 -21.78 5.99
CA LEU A 143 -0.69 -20.94 4.96
C LEU A 143 0.09 -21.00 3.64
N ALA A 144 1.41 -20.88 3.72
CA ALA A 144 2.28 -20.96 2.54
C ALA A 144 2.17 -22.33 1.83
N SER A 145 2.08 -23.44 2.58
CA SER A 145 1.93 -24.78 2.03
C SER A 145 0.58 -25.00 1.31
N ARG A 146 -0.39 -24.12 1.53
CA ARG A 146 -1.72 -24.13 0.91
C ARG A 146 -1.90 -23.01 -0.12
N ASP A 147 -0.82 -22.44 -0.62
CA ASP A 147 -0.82 -21.34 -1.60
C ASP A 147 -1.52 -20.05 -1.10
N TRP A 148 -1.60 -19.85 0.22
CA TRP A 148 -2.05 -18.61 0.80
C TRP A 148 -0.89 -17.64 0.97
N CYS A 149 -1.15 -16.35 0.74
CA CYS A 149 -0.18 -15.30 1.00
C CYS A 149 -0.37 -14.74 2.42
N VAL A 150 0.71 -14.69 3.19
CA VAL A 150 0.72 -14.06 4.52
C VAL A 150 0.86 -12.56 4.37
N VAL A 151 -0.09 -11.81 4.92
CA VAL A 151 -0.03 -10.35 5.00
C VAL A 151 0.31 -9.92 6.42
N SER A 152 1.26 -9.02 6.57
CA SER A 152 1.59 -8.47 7.88
C SER A 152 2.29 -7.12 7.78
N GLY A 153 2.74 -6.58 8.90
CA GLY A 153 3.31 -5.25 8.99
C GLY A 153 4.82 -5.18 9.05
N LEU A 154 5.52 -6.28 8.87
CA LEU A 154 6.98 -6.36 9.02
C LEU A 154 7.47 -5.90 10.41
N ALA A 155 6.62 -5.85 11.43
CA ALA A 155 6.99 -5.49 12.79
C ALA A 155 7.81 -6.59 13.47
N LEU A 156 8.54 -6.24 14.53
CA LEU A 156 9.19 -7.23 15.38
C LEU A 156 8.15 -8.18 16.00
N GLY A 157 8.55 -9.39 16.33
CA GLY A 157 7.69 -10.37 16.97
C GLY A 157 6.86 -11.18 15.99
N VAL A 158 5.54 -11.26 16.22
CA VAL A 158 4.60 -12.11 15.47
C VAL A 158 4.65 -11.86 13.97
N ASP A 159 4.61 -10.59 13.55
CA ASP A 159 4.62 -10.21 12.14
C ASP A 159 5.83 -10.81 11.40
N GLY A 160 7.03 -10.53 11.92
CA GLY A 160 8.27 -11.00 11.30
C GLY A 160 8.40 -12.53 11.33
N ALA A 161 7.98 -13.20 12.42
CA ALA A 161 8.04 -14.65 12.53
C ALA A 161 7.13 -15.34 11.51
N ALA A 162 5.90 -14.85 11.34
CA ALA A 162 4.95 -15.39 10.37
C ALA A 162 5.43 -15.19 8.93
N GLN A 163 5.89 -13.98 8.59
CA GLN A 163 6.38 -13.65 7.24
C GLN A 163 7.65 -14.44 6.90
N GLN A 164 8.62 -14.52 7.83
CA GLN A 164 9.84 -15.29 7.64
C GLN A 164 9.52 -16.77 7.37
N ALA A 165 8.66 -17.37 8.18
CA ALA A 165 8.30 -18.77 8.05
C ALA A 165 7.51 -19.09 6.76
N ALA A 166 6.65 -18.17 6.31
CA ALA A 166 5.97 -18.29 5.02
C ALA A 166 6.95 -18.30 3.84
N LEU A 167 7.91 -17.37 3.86
CA LEU A 167 8.95 -17.30 2.82
C LEU A 167 9.88 -18.52 2.84
N GLU A 168 10.25 -19.03 4.02
CA GLU A 168 11.08 -20.24 4.17
C GLU A 168 10.37 -21.49 3.63
N ALA A 169 9.05 -21.55 3.74
CA ALA A 169 8.23 -22.60 3.17
C ALA A 169 7.99 -22.48 1.65
N GLY A 170 8.62 -21.49 1.00
CA GLY A 170 8.45 -21.26 -0.44
C GLY A 170 7.20 -20.48 -0.85
N GLY A 171 6.42 -20.00 0.13
CA GLY A 171 5.25 -19.16 -0.11
C GLY A 171 5.60 -17.70 -0.34
N ARG A 172 4.56 -16.89 -0.61
CA ARG A 172 4.67 -15.44 -0.80
C ARG A 172 4.20 -14.70 0.43
N SER A 173 4.69 -13.47 0.61
CA SER A 173 4.21 -12.59 1.67
C SER A 173 4.07 -11.15 1.16
N VAL A 174 3.08 -10.45 1.69
CA VAL A 174 2.90 -9.01 1.49
C VAL A 174 3.18 -8.30 2.80
N ALA A 175 4.10 -7.34 2.76
CA ALA A 175 4.36 -6.45 3.89
C ALA A 175 3.72 -5.09 3.62
N VAL A 176 2.90 -4.59 4.54
CA VAL A 176 2.40 -3.21 4.49
C VAL A 176 3.21 -2.38 5.47
N LEU A 177 3.78 -1.25 5.06
CA LEU A 177 4.65 -0.43 5.88
C LEU A 177 3.98 0.87 6.35
N GLY A 178 4.41 1.36 7.52
CA GLY A 178 4.07 2.71 8.01
C GLY A 178 5.19 3.73 7.71
N CYS A 179 5.87 3.55 6.57
CA CYS A 179 6.90 4.44 6.03
C CYS A 179 6.97 4.22 4.52
N GLY A 180 7.81 4.94 3.78
CA GLY A 180 8.02 4.68 2.35
C GLY A 180 8.41 3.23 2.10
N VAL A 181 7.99 2.69 0.94
CA VAL A 181 8.28 1.29 0.57
C VAL A 181 9.79 0.97 0.50
N ASP A 182 10.62 1.96 0.27
CA ASP A 182 12.08 1.92 0.17
C ASP A 182 12.78 2.20 1.51
N VAL A 183 12.04 2.43 2.59
CA VAL A 183 12.58 2.68 3.94
C VAL A 183 12.47 1.44 4.79
N ILE A 184 13.62 0.81 5.08
CA ILE A 184 13.67 -0.40 5.89
C ILE A 184 13.38 -0.07 7.36
N TYR A 185 12.24 -0.55 7.85
CA TYR A 185 11.84 -0.39 9.25
C TYR A 185 11.06 -1.62 9.75
N PRO A 186 11.40 -2.20 10.94
CA PRO A 186 12.54 -1.84 11.78
C PRO A 186 13.89 -2.27 11.16
N PRO A 187 15.01 -1.61 11.48
CA PRO A 187 16.32 -1.96 10.88
C PRO A 187 16.74 -3.42 11.11
N ARG A 188 16.30 -4.03 12.21
CA ARG A 188 16.56 -5.45 12.52
C ARG A 188 15.94 -6.41 11.50
N HIS A 189 14.94 -5.99 10.74
CA HIS A 189 14.29 -6.78 9.70
C HIS A 189 14.84 -6.50 8.29
N ALA A 190 16.01 -5.87 8.18
CA ALA A 190 16.63 -5.60 6.87
C ALA A 190 16.78 -6.87 6.03
N ARG A 191 17.21 -7.99 6.65
CA ARG A 191 17.33 -9.27 5.95
C ARG A 191 15.97 -9.82 5.51
N LEU A 192 14.96 -9.77 6.39
CA LEU A 192 13.60 -10.23 6.05
C LEU A 192 12.99 -9.38 4.92
N TYR A 193 13.21 -8.07 4.96
CA TYR A 193 12.81 -7.15 3.89
C TYR A 193 13.40 -7.55 2.54
N GLN A 194 14.71 -7.83 2.48
CA GLN A 194 15.38 -8.29 1.25
C GLN A 194 14.85 -9.65 0.79
N GLN A 195 14.78 -10.62 1.69
CA GLN A 195 14.25 -11.95 1.38
C GLN A 195 12.82 -11.90 0.83
N LEU A 196 11.99 -11.00 1.35
CA LEU A 196 10.62 -10.81 0.86
C LEU A 196 10.62 -10.41 -0.62
N LEU A 197 11.45 -9.47 -1.01
CA LEU A 197 11.57 -9.04 -2.41
C LEU A 197 12.19 -10.13 -3.30
N GLU A 198 13.25 -10.80 -2.83
CA GLU A 198 13.96 -11.85 -3.58
C GLU A 198 13.07 -13.09 -3.85
N ARG A 199 12.08 -13.34 -2.98
CA ARG A 199 11.21 -14.52 -3.07
C ARG A 199 9.82 -14.21 -3.68
N GLY A 200 9.72 -13.14 -4.46
CA GLY A 200 8.47 -12.79 -5.15
C GLY A 200 7.37 -12.28 -4.22
N GLY A 201 7.74 -11.69 -3.09
CA GLY A 201 6.83 -10.96 -2.22
C GLY A 201 6.65 -9.51 -2.64
N LEU A 202 5.82 -8.79 -1.90
CA LEU A 202 5.45 -7.41 -2.20
C LEU A 202 5.46 -6.55 -0.94
N ILE A 203 5.98 -5.35 -1.06
CA ILE A 203 5.94 -4.31 -0.03
C ILE A 203 4.97 -3.22 -0.49
N LEU A 204 4.04 -2.86 0.38
CA LEU A 204 3.03 -1.83 0.13
C LEU A 204 3.15 -0.69 1.16
N SER A 205 2.85 0.52 0.73
CA SER A 205 2.70 1.67 1.62
C SER A 205 1.77 2.74 1.04
N GLU A 206 1.04 3.42 1.92
CA GLU A 206 0.28 4.63 1.60
C GLU A 206 1.19 5.87 1.50
N HIS A 207 2.44 5.77 1.99
CA HIS A 207 3.37 6.88 2.05
C HIS A 207 4.32 6.89 0.84
N PRO A 208 4.65 8.07 0.29
CA PRO A 208 5.63 8.20 -0.79
C PRO A 208 7.00 7.61 -0.43
N PRO A 209 7.80 7.20 -1.42
CA PRO A 209 9.18 6.79 -1.22
C PRO A 209 9.99 7.80 -0.41
N GLY A 210 10.95 7.33 0.38
CA GLY A 210 11.77 8.15 1.26
C GLY A 210 11.07 8.63 2.54
N THR A 211 9.77 8.40 2.72
CA THR A 211 9.05 8.80 3.93
C THR A 211 9.52 8.03 5.15
N ARG A 212 10.07 8.75 6.14
CA ARG A 212 10.56 8.15 7.38
C ARG A 212 9.42 7.63 8.25
N ALA A 213 9.69 6.54 8.99
CA ALA A 213 8.77 5.97 9.96
C ALA A 213 8.39 6.99 11.06
N ARG A 214 7.09 7.07 11.38
CA ARG A 214 6.54 7.88 12.49
C ARG A 214 5.55 7.05 13.31
N ALA A 215 5.52 7.26 14.62
CA ALA A 215 4.69 6.45 15.53
C ALA A 215 3.21 6.36 15.11
N GLY A 216 2.61 7.49 14.70
CA GLY A 216 1.21 7.55 14.27
C GLY A 216 0.89 6.81 12.95
N PHE A 217 1.88 6.48 12.14
CA PHE A 217 1.67 5.80 10.86
C PHE A 217 1.39 4.30 11.02
N PHE A 218 1.92 3.68 12.07
CA PHE A 218 1.78 2.23 12.28
C PHE A 218 0.34 1.79 12.57
N PRO A 219 -0.40 2.44 13.50
CA PRO A 219 -1.81 2.09 13.72
C PRO A 219 -2.66 2.32 12.47
N ARG A 220 -2.43 3.43 11.77
CA ARG A 220 -3.18 3.77 10.57
C ARG A 220 -2.98 2.77 9.44
N ARG A 221 -1.76 2.28 9.25
CA ARG A 221 -1.42 1.26 8.28
C ARG A 221 -2.18 -0.05 8.47
N ASN A 222 -2.53 -0.41 9.71
CA ASN A 222 -3.16 -1.71 10.02
C ASN A 222 -4.47 -1.91 9.26
N ARG A 223 -5.23 -0.83 8.96
CA ARG A 223 -6.44 -0.93 8.14
C ARG A 223 -6.16 -1.48 6.73
N ILE A 224 -4.97 -1.22 6.19
CA ILE A 224 -4.56 -1.75 4.87
C ILE A 224 -4.19 -3.23 5.00
N VAL A 225 -3.49 -3.64 6.08
CA VAL A 225 -3.20 -5.05 6.36
C VAL A 225 -4.48 -5.87 6.38
N THR A 226 -5.49 -5.39 7.13
CA THR A 226 -6.79 -6.05 7.21
C THR A 226 -7.58 -5.94 5.91
N GLY A 227 -7.55 -4.78 5.27
CA GLY A 227 -8.33 -4.45 4.07
C GLY A 227 -7.91 -5.20 2.80
N ILE A 228 -6.70 -5.76 2.74
CA ILE A 228 -6.28 -6.61 1.62
C ILE A 228 -6.39 -8.10 1.92
N SER A 229 -6.87 -8.47 3.10
CA SER A 229 -6.91 -9.84 3.60
C SER A 229 -8.34 -10.34 3.76
N LEU A 230 -8.55 -11.64 3.53
CA LEU A 230 -9.85 -12.31 3.73
C LEU A 230 -10.21 -12.48 5.21
N GLY A 231 -9.22 -12.39 6.08
CA GLY A 231 -9.38 -12.49 7.53
C GLY A 231 -8.11 -12.08 8.26
N VAL A 232 -8.20 -12.02 9.58
CA VAL A 232 -7.09 -11.65 10.47
C VAL A 232 -6.92 -12.72 11.54
N LEU A 233 -5.72 -13.25 11.66
CA LEU A 233 -5.28 -14.09 12.76
C LEU A 233 -4.46 -13.26 13.75
N VAL A 234 -4.95 -13.13 14.96
CA VAL A 234 -4.21 -12.49 16.06
C VAL A 234 -3.52 -13.58 16.86
N VAL A 235 -2.18 -13.58 16.83
CA VAL A 235 -1.36 -14.57 17.52
C VAL A 235 -0.96 -14.01 18.83
N GLU A 236 -1.27 -13.71 19.77
CA GLU A 236 -0.86 -13.06 21.02
C GLU A 236 -1.05 -11.54 20.97
N ALA A 237 -2.10 -11.11 21.60
CA ALA A 237 -2.33 -9.69 21.88
C ALA A 237 -1.65 -9.29 23.20
N ALA A 238 -1.07 -8.08 23.24
CA ALA A 238 -0.68 -7.47 24.52
C ALA A 238 -1.95 -6.92 25.19
N GLU A 239 -2.05 -7.10 26.49
CA GLU A 239 -3.02 -6.43 27.33
C GLU A 239 -2.74 -4.92 27.42
#